data_722b173411a239aabe8d2e290be9f727
#
_entry.id   722b173411a239aabe8d2e290be9f727
#
_cell.length_a   1.000
_cell.length_b   1.000
_cell.length_c   1.000
_cell.angle_alpha   90.00
_cell.angle_beta   90.00
_cell.angle_gamma   90.00
#
_symmetry.space_group_name_H-M   'P 1'
#
loop_
_entity.id
_entity.type
_entity.pdbx_description
1 polymer ?
#
loop_
_entity_poly.entity_id
_entity_poly.type
_entity_poly.pdbx_seq_one_letter_code
_entity_poly.pdbx_strand_id
1 'polypeptide(L)'
;MIWIHILIPLTTAILFIAYYSVSSWRAEAKISGYLEVIGVAFPLIIGLITGKAAEQEGQAGSYQTMLCGVKSRAAAYASKLVVLLLLGTLSIMIAIGVFAVGFQTMPGMMYIKAGGLLITGSIFLYILHLFVSLRYGRGSSIGLGIVESLISALALTGLGDGKWYYIPCAWSARLCDNLVFTWLNPSMALGYEEIHKCLIVAACATVAAFILSLFWFKSWDGRQSYE
;
A
#
# COMPACT_ATOMS: atom_id res chain seq x y z
N MET A 1 3.57 -17.76 -1.78
CA MET A 1 3.21 -16.31 -1.72
C MET A 1 1.69 -16.05 -1.71
N ILE A 2 0.89 -16.66 -2.55
CA ILE A 2 -0.57 -16.43 -2.64
C ILE A 2 -1.28 -16.52 -1.28
N TRP A 3 -0.98 -17.50 -0.45
CA TRP A 3 -1.60 -17.67 0.87
C TRP A 3 -1.48 -16.45 1.79
N ILE A 4 -0.39 -15.71 1.72
CA ILE A 4 -0.19 -14.47 2.50
C ILE A 4 -1.21 -13.41 2.10
N HIS A 5 -1.48 -13.30 0.78
CA HIS A 5 -2.43 -12.33 0.23
C HIS A 5 -3.91 -12.69 0.49
N ILE A 6 -4.18 -13.91 0.93
CA ILE A 6 -5.53 -14.37 1.28
C ILE A 6 -5.70 -14.40 2.80
N LEU A 7 -4.80 -15.08 3.51
CA LEU A 7 -4.96 -15.34 4.94
C LEU A 7 -4.81 -14.08 5.79
N ILE A 8 -3.82 -13.24 5.53
CA ILE A 8 -3.61 -12.03 6.34
C ILE A 8 -4.81 -11.08 6.24
N PRO A 9 -5.28 -10.65 5.04
CA PRO A 9 -6.42 -9.75 4.97
C PRO A 9 -7.72 -10.38 5.49
N LEU A 10 -7.93 -11.67 5.27
CA LEU A 10 -9.10 -12.40 5.78
C LEU A 10 -9.11 -12.44 7.31
N THR A 11 -8.00 -12.86 7.93
CA THR A 11 -7.89 -12.91 9.39
C THR A 11 -7.99 -11.53 10.03
N THR A 12 -7.36 -10.51 9.42
CA THR A 12 -7.48 -9.13 9.89
C THR A 12 -8.93 -8.65 9.87
N ALA A 13 -9.65 -8.85 8.76
CA ALA A 13 -11.04 -8.44 8.66
C ALA A 13 -11.93 -9.17 9.69
N ILE A 14 -11.77 -10.48 9.84
CA ILE A 14 -12.53 -11.27 10.82
C ILE A 14 -12.26 -10.82 12.26
N LEU A 15 -11.00 -10.58 12.61
CA LEU A 15 -10.62 -10.11 13.95
C LEU A 15 -11.23 -8.73 14.25
N PHE A 16 -11.21 -7.81 13.29
CA PHE A 16 -11.84 -6.50 13.47
C PHE A 16 -13.36 -6.58 13.58
N ILE A 17 -14.03 -7.42 12.78
CA ILE A 17 -15.47 -7.65 12.89
C ILE A 17 -15.79 -8.22 14.28
N ALA A 18 -15.04 -9.22 14.75
CA ALA A 18 -15.23 -9.82 16.07
C ALA A 18 -15.01 -8.79 17.21
N TYR A 19 -13.94 -8.01 17.14
CA TYR A 19 -13.69 -6.95 18.12
C TYR A 19 -14.77 -5.88 18.10
N TYR A 20 -15.19 -5.42 16.93
CA TYR A 20 -16.19 -4.38 16.81
C TYR A 20 -17.61 -4.84 17.14
N SER A 21 -17.91 -6.14 17.10
CA SER A 21 -19.21 -6.67 17.53
C SER A 21 -19.46 -6.45 19.02
N VAL A 22 -18.39 -6.45 19.85
CA VAL A 22 -18.46 -6.24 21.30
C VAL A 22 -18.06 -4.82 21.74
N SER A 23 -17.49 -4.02 20.84
CA SER A 23 -17.05 -2.66 21.11
C SER A 23 -18.21 -1.67 21.18
N SER A 24 -18.17 -0.74 22.13
CA SER A 24 -19.12 0.35 22.28
C SER A 24 -18.86 1.56 21.35
N TRP A 25 -17.85 1.51 20.49
CA TRP A 25 -17.53 2.58 19.55
C TRP A 25 -18.68 2.82 18.57
N ARG A 26 -18.82 4.07 18.14
CA ARG A 26 -19.77 4.45 17.09
C ARG A 26 -19.38 3.78 15.76
N ALA A 27 -20.36 3.51 14.93
CA ALA A 27 -20.16 2.81 13.66
C ALA A 27 -19.14 3.50 12.75
N GLU A 28 -19.20 4.82 12.68
CA GLU A 28 -18.28 5.64 11.87
C GLU A 28 -16.84 5.51 12.35
N ALA A 29 -16.62 5.54 13.67
CA ALA A 29 -15.30 5.39 14.27
C ALA A 29 -14.72 3.98 14.04
N LYS A 30 -15.56 2.93 14.04
CA LYS A 30 -15.16 1.56 13.71
C LYS A 30 -14.67 1.45 12.27
N ILE A 31 -15.37 2.11 11.33
CA ILE A 31 -15.01 2.10 9.91
C ILE A 31 -13.72 2.89 9.68
N SER A 32 -13.63 4.12 10.22
CA SER A 32 -12.41 4.94 10.12
C SER A 32 -11.20 4.20 10.67
N GLY A 33 -11.31 3.69 11.91
CA GLY A 33 -10.23 2.96 12.56
C GLY A 33 -9.79 1.71 11.80
N TYR A 34 -10.73 0.96 11.18
CA TYR A 34 -10.36 -0.19 10.35
C TYR A 34 -9.56 0.22 9.10
N LEU A 35 -10.04 1.23 8.39
CA LEU A 35 -9.38 1.72 7.17
C LEU A 35 -8.01 2.35 7.47
N GLU A 36 -7.91 3.11 8.56
CA GLU A 36 -6.66 3.71 9.04
C GLU A 36 -5.63 2.64 9.40
N VAL A 37 -6.02 1.60 10.15
CA VAL A 37 -5.11 0.51 10.52
C VAL A 37 -4.59 -0.23 9.30
N ILE A 38 -5.46 -0.51 8.30
CA ILE A 38 -4.99 -1.11 7.04
C ILE A 38 -3.99 -0.17 6.34
N GLY A 39 -4.32 1.11 6.21
CA GLY A 39 -3.46 2.08 5.54
C GLY A 39 -2.10 2.23 6.23
N VAL A 40 -2.07 2.25 7.57
CA VAL A 40 -0.85 2.32 8.38
C VAL A 40 -0.01 1.04 8.28
N ALA A 41 -0.65 -0.12 8.21
CA ALA A 41 0.06 -1.40 8.12
C ALA A 41 0.63 -1.66 6.71
N PHE A 42 0.14 -0.98 5.69
CA PHE A 42 0.50 -1.24 4.29
C PHE A 42 1.99 -1.13 3.99
N PRO A 43 2.74 -0.10 4.40
CA PRO A 43 4.16 -0.01 4.10
C PRO A 43 4.93 -1.24 4.59
N LEU A 44 4.67 -1.70 5.81
CA LEU A 44 5.30 -2.90 6.35
C LEU A 44 4.94 -4.16 5.57
N ILE A 45 3.66 -4.35 5.24
CA ILE A 45 3.19 -5.51 4.47
C ILE A 45 3.80 -5.51 3.07
N ILE A 46 3.85 -4.36 2.41
CA ILE A 46 4.46 -4.21 1.08
C ILE A 46 5.95 -4.52 1.16
N GLY A 47 6.65 -4.03 2.19
CA GLY A 47 8.06 -4.31 2.43
C GLY A 47 8.35 -5.80 2.61
N LEU A 48 7.51 -6.51 3.36
CA LEU A 48 7.60 -7.97 3.55
C LEU A 48 7.39 -8.72 2.22
N ILE A 49 6.38 -8.35 1.45
CA ILE A 49 5.99 -9.02 0.20
C ILE A 49 7.04 -8.78 -0.89
N THR A 50 7.45 -7.54 -1.11
CA THR A 50 8.45 -7.19 -2.12
C THR A 50 9.81 -7.76 -1.76
N GLY A 51 10.18 -7.71 -0.46
CA GLY A 51 11.39 -8.34 0.05
C GLY A 51 11.42 -9.84 -0.20
N LYS A 52 10.30 -10.54 0.08
CA LYS A 52 10.19 -11.98 -0.20
C LYS A 52 10.23 -12.28 -1.69
N ALA A 53 9.61 -11.44 -2.52
CA ALA A 53 9.61 -11.60 -3.97
C ALA A 53 11.02 -11.41 -4.56
N ALA A 54 11.80 -10.44 -4.07
CA ALA A 54 13.19 -10.23 -4.49
C ALA A 54 14.10 -11.38 -4.04
N GLU A 55 13.96 -11.83 -2.79
CA GLU A 55 14.71 -12.98 -2.26
C GLU A 55 14.48 -14.26 -3.09
N GLN A 56 13.23 -14.53 -3.50
CA GLN A 56 12.92 -15.67 -4.36
C GLN A 56 13.60 -15.61 -5.72
N GLU A 57 13.66 -14.43 -6.35
CA GLU A 57 14.38 -14.24 -7.62
C GLU A 57 15.90 -14.43 -7.45
N GLY A 58 16.47 -13.93 -6.35
CA GLY A 58 17.87 -14.14 -6.02
C GLY A 58 18.21 -15.64 -5.85
N GLN A 59 17.39 -16.35 -5.07
CA GLN A 59 17.57 -17.80 -4.83
C GLN A 59 17.33 -18.65 -6.08
N ALA A 60 16.43 -18.25 -6.99
CA ALA A 60 16.09 -18.98 -8.20
C ALA A 60 17.14 -18.88 -9.33
N GLY A 61 18.24 -18.20 -9.12
CA GLY A 61 19.33 -18.07 -10.10
C GLY A 61 19.94 -16.67 -10.18
N SER A 62 20.14 -16.03 -9.02
CA SER A 62 20.84 -14.74 -8.92
C SER A 62 20.29 -13.69 -9.88
N TYR A 63 18.97 -13.58 -9.95
CA TYR A 63 18.23 -12.62 -10.80
C TYR A 63 18.38 -12.86 -12.33
N GLN A 64 19.01 -13.94 -12.79
CA GLN A 64 19.26 -14.20 -14.20
C GLN A 64 17.97 -14.22 -15.04
N THR A 65 16.88 -14.74 -14.49
CA THR A 65 15.57 -14.76 -15.16
C THR A 65 15.09 -13.34 -15.50
N MET A 66 15.27 -12.38 -14.59
CA MET A 66 14.89 -10.99 -14.80
C MET A 66 15.87 -10.22 -15.70
N LEU A 67 17.16 -10.59 -15.70
CA LEU A 67 18.21 -9.86 -16.39
C LEU A 67 18.48 -10.36 -17.81
N CYS A 68 18.36 -11.67 -18.03
CA CYS A 68 18.74 -12.34 -19.27
C CYS A 68 17.62 -13.12 -19.94
N GLY A 69 16.58 -13.53 -19.18
CA GLY A 69 15.52 -14.43 -19.65
C GLY A 69 14.44 -13.77 -20.54
N VAL A 70 14.46 -12.45 -20.70
CA VAL A 70 13.44 -11.70 -21.44
C VAL A 70 14.05 -10.73 -22.44
N LYS A 71 13.31 -10.43 -23.52
CA LYS A 71 13.73 -9.47 -24.57
C LYS A 71 14.04 -8.06 -24.04
N SER A 72 13.47 -7.66 -22.89
CA SER A 72 13.65 -6.34 -22.30
C SER A 72 13.67 -6.42 -20.77
N ARG A 73 14.75 -5.93 -20.15
CA ARG A 73 14.87 -5.80 -18.68
C ARG A 73 13.76 -4.94 -18.09
N ALA A 74 13.40 -3.85 -18.79
CA ALA A 74 12.30 -2.98 -18.37
C ALA A 74 10.97 -3.73 -18.31
N ALA A 75 10.70 -4.62 -19.28
CA ALA A 75 9.49 -5.45 -19.28
C ALA A 75 9.49 -6.47 -18.12
N ALA A 76 10.65 -7.06 -17.79
CA ALA A 76 10.77 -7.95 -16.63
C ALA A 76 10.45 -7.23 -15.31
N TYR A 77 11.03 -6.05 -15.10
CA TYR A 77 10.74 -5.23 -13.92
C TYR A 77 9.26 -4.84 -13.84
N ALA A 78 8.71 -4.32 -14.95
CA ALA A 78 7.32 -3.89 -15.02
C ALA A 78 6.35 -5.06 -14.78
N SER A 79 6.59 -6.23 -15.37
CA SER A 79 5.76 -7.42 -15.16
C SER A 79 5.79 -7.89 -13.70
N LYS A 80 6.95 -7.86 -13.06
CA LYS A 80 7.08 -8.17 -11.62
C LYS A 80 6.28 -7.21 -10.76
N LEU A 81 6.39 -5.90 -11.05
CA LEU A 81 5.62 -4.87 -10.36
C LEU A 81 4.11 -5.06 -10.56
N VAL A 82 3.67 -5.35 -11.80
CA VAL A 82 2.24 -5.59 -12.09
C VAL A 82 1.71 -6.79 -11.30
N VAL A 83 2.45 -7.90 -11.24
CA VAL A 83 2.05 -9.07 -10.45
C VAL A 83 1.93 -8.72 -8.96
N LEU A 84 2.86 -7.95 -8.41
CA LEU A 84 2.81 -7.51 -7.02
C LEU A 84 1.60 -6.60 -6.76
N LEU A 85 1.32 -5.66 -7.65
CA LEU A 85 0.15 -4.79 -7.58
C LEU A 85 -1.16 -5.56 -7.67
N LEU A 86 -1.26 -6.56 -8.56
CA LEU A 86 -2.45 -7.41 -8.68
C LEU A 86 -2.70 -8.22 -7.39
N LEU A 87 -1.65 -8.79 -6.81
CA LEU A 87 -1.74 -9.52 -5.56
C LEU A 87 -2.09 -8.59 -4.38
N GLY A 88 -1.53 -7.38 -4.35
CA GLY A 88 -1.90 -6.36 -3.37
C GLY A 88 -3.35 -5.91 -3.50
N THR A 89 -3.81 -5.68 -4.74
CA THR A 89 -5.21 -5.35 -5.03
C THR A 89 -6.15 -6.47 -4.54
N LEU A 90 -5.81 -7.73 -4.81
CA LEU A 90 -6.56 -8.88 -4.31
C LEU A 90 -6.64 -8.87 -2.77
N SER A 91 -5.53 -8.60 -2.09
CA SER A 91 -5.51 -8.50 -0.61
C SER A 91 -6.44 -7.40 -0.09
N ILE A 92 -6.42 -6.23 -0.73
CA ILE A 92 -7.31 -5.10 -0.36
C ILE A 92 -8.77 -5.46 -0.62
N MET A 93 -9.07 -6.07 -1.76
CA MET A 93 -10.44 -6.49 -2.08
C MET A 93 -10.98 -7.50 -1.07
N ILE A 94 -10.16 -8.45 -0.62
CA ILE A 94 -10.54 -9.40 0.43
C ILE A 94 -10.76 -8.68 1.76
N ALA A 95 -9.82 -7.84 2.20
CA ALA A 95 -9.91 -7.11 3.46
C ALA A 95 -11.18 -6.24 3.52
N ILE A 96 -11.37 -5.39 2.52
CA ILE A 96 -12.51 -4.46 2.46
C ILE A 96 -13.81 -5.22 2.20
N GLY A 97 -13.82 -6.22 1.30
CA GLY A 97 -15.02 -6.99 0.96
C GLY A 97 -15.56 -7.77 2.14
N VAL A 98 -14.70 -8.50 2.87
CA VAL A 98 -15.10 -9.25 4.06
C VAL A 98 -15.60 -8.31 5.16
N PHE A 99 -14.88 -7.20 5.40
CA PHE A 99 -15.32 -6.21 6.38
C PHE A 99 -16.65 -5.57 6.01
N ALA A 100 -16.86 -5.21 4.74
CA ALA A 100 -18.10 -4.64 4.23
C ALA A 100 -19.31 -5.59 4.39
N VAL A 101 -19.11 -6.90 4.21
CA VAL A 101 -20.17 -7.91 4.43
C VAL A 101 -20.50 -8.03 5.91
N GLY A 102 -19.52 -8.00 6.78
CA GLY A 102 -19.72 -8.08 8.23
C GLY A 102 -20.18 -6.77 8.88
N PHE A 103 -19.95 -5.62 8.22
CA PHE A 103 -20.19 -4.29 8.79
C PHE A 103 -20.90 -3.37 7.79
N GLN A 104 -22.23 -3.55 7.64
CA GLN A 104 -23.05 -2.89 6.62
C GLN A 104 -23.57 -1.49 7.02
N THR A 105 -22.81 -0.73 7.78
CA THR A 105 -23.23 0.59 8.28
C THR A 105 -22.97 1.74 7.30
N MET A 106 -22.14 1.51 6.28
CA MET A 106 -21.92 2.46 5.18
C MET A 106 -22.45 1.91 3.86
N PRO A 107 -22.83 2.79 2.91
CA PRO A 107 -23.17 2.36 1.55
C PRO A 107 -22.03 1.57 0.89
N GLY A 108 -22.34 0.51 0.17
CA GLY A 108 -21.33 -0.33 -0.50
C GLY A 108 -20.38 0.45 -1.42
N MET A 109 -20.87 1.53 -2.04
CA MET A 109 -20.04 2.43 -2.86
C MET A 109 -18.92 3.09 -2.08
N MET A 110 -19.08 3.34 -0.78
CA MET A 110 -18.03 3.92 0.06
C MET A 110 -16.89 2.92 0.29
N TYR A 111 -17.21 1.64 0.50
CA TYR A 111 -16.18 0.58 0.60
C TYR A 111 -15.42 0.42 -0.71
N ILE A 112 -16.10 0.52 -1.87
CA ILE A 112 -15.44 0.49 -3.18
C ILE A 112 -14.49 1.68 -3.34
N LYS A 113 -14.93 2.89 -2.97
CA LYS A 113 -14.09 4.10 -3.00
C LYS A 113 -12.89 3.96 -2.05
N ALA A 114 -13.10 3.49 -0.82
CA ALA A 114 -12.03 3.25 0.14
C ALA A 114 -10.99 2.25 -0.40
N GLY A 115 -11.44 1.12 -0.95
CA GLY A 115 -10.55 0.16 -1.61
C GLY A 115 -9.74 0.77 -2.75
N GLY A 116 -10.38 1.58 -3.60
CA GLY A 116 -9.71 2.31 -4.69
C GLY A 116 -8.64 3.28 -4.18
N LEU A 117 -8.94 4.04 -3.12
CA LEU A 117 -7.98 4.97 -2.51
C LEU A 117 -6.81 4.25 -1.83
N LEU A 118 -7.06 3.13 -1.14
CA LEU A 118 -6.01 2.28 -0.59
C LEU A 118 -5.07 1.75 -1.67
N ILE A 119 -5.61 1.25 -2.79
CA ILE A 119 -4.82 0.78 -3.93
C ILE A 119 -4.00 1.93 -4.50
N THR A 120 -4.63 3.05 -4.83
CA THR A 120 -3.97 4.20 -5.45
C THR A 120 -2.85 4.76 -4.57
N GLY A 121 -3.11 4.92 -3.26
CA GLY A 121 -2.13 5.40 -2.29
C GLY A 121 -0.96 4.46 -2.07
N SER A 122 -1.08 3.16 -2.43
CA SER A 122 -0.03 2.17 -2.23
C SER A 122 0.88 1.94 -3.44
N ILE A 123 0.52 2.40 -4.65
CA ILE A 123 1.28 2.11 -5.88
C ILE A 123 2.74 2.59 -5.76
N PHE A 124 2.95 3.82 -5.27
CA PHE A 124 4.28 4.36 -5.05
C PHE A 124 5.14 3.48 -4.14
N LEU A 125 4.55 2.97 -3.05
CA LEU A 125 5.25 2.11 -2.09
C LEU A 125 5.68 0.80 -2.73
N TYR A 126 4.87 0.18 -3.60
CA TYR A 126 5.28 -1.01 -4.33
C TYR A 126 6.50 -0.77 -5.22
N ILE A 127 6.57 0.39 -5.89
CA ILE A 127 7.73 0.77 -6.72
C ILE A 127 8.96 0.97 -5.84
N LEU A 128 8.83 1.73 -4.77
CA LEU A 128 9.91 2.04 -3.84
C LEU A 128 10.45 0.77 -3.17
N HIS A 129 9.57 -0.05 -2.61
CA HIS A 129 9.96 -1.27 -1.92
C HIS A 129 10.53 -2.34 -2.86
N LEU A 130 10.03 -2.44 -4.11
CA LEU A 130 10.63 -3.33 -5.10
C LEU A 130 12.06 -2.88 -5.44
N PHE A 131 12.28 -1.57 -5.65
CA PHE A 131 13.62 -1.02 -5.84
C PHE A 131 14.54 -1.31 -4.65
N VAL A 132 14.09 -1.00 -3.42
CA VAL A 132 14.87 -1.22 -2.19
C VAL A 132 15.18 -2.70 -1.98
N SER A 133 14.21 -3.58 -2.23
CA SER A 133 14.40 -5.02 -2.09
C SER A 133 15.42 -5.61 -3.07
N LEU A 134 15.41 -5.15 -4.33
CA LEU A 134 16.36 -5.60 -5.33
C LEU A 134 17.76 -5.03 -5.08
N ARG A 135 17.87 -3.78 -4.66
CA ARG A 135 19.16 -3.10 -4.45
C ARG A 135 19.84 -3.44 -3.12
N TYR A 136 19.05 -3.48 -2.03
CA TYR A 136 19.55 -3.57 -0.66
C TYR A 136 19.06 -4.80 0.09
N GLY A 137 18.32 -5.68 -0.58
CA GLY A 137 17.83 -6.92 0.00
C GLY A 137 16.56 -6.79 0.83
N ARG A 138 16.07 -7.95 1.26
CA ARG A 138 14.80 -8.10 2.00
C ARG A 138 14.78 -7.33 3.32
N GLY A 139 15.87 -7.39 4.11
CA GLY A 139 15.95 -6.75 5.42
C GLY A 139 15.76 -5.24 5.35
N SER A 140 16.37 -4.59 4.36
CA SER A 140 16.25 -3.15 4.14
C SER A 140 14.83 -2.73 3.80
N SER A 141 14.13 -3.51 2.98
CA SER A 141 12.73 -3.24 2.63
C SER A 141 11.80 -3.39 3.84
N ILE A 142 12.01 -4.39 4.68
CA ILE A 142 11.24 -4.57 5.92
C ILE A 142 11.51 -3.43 6.90
N GLY A 143 12.79 -3.07 7.10
CA GLY A 143 13.17 -1.96 7.98
C GLY A 143 12.55 -0.64 7.54
N LEU A 144 12.60 -0.34 6.23
CA LEU A 144 11.94 0.83 5.65
C LEU A 144 10.43 0.80 5.92
N GLY A 145 9.77 -0.35 5.68
CA GLY A 145 8.33 -0.50 5.91
C GLY A 145 7.90 -0.28 7.37
N ILE A 146 8.73 -0.69 8.34
CA ILE A 146 8.48 -0.39 9.76
C ILE A 146 8.50 1.12 10.00
N VAL A 147 9.53 1.81 9.53
CA VAL A 147 9.68 3.26 9.70
C VAL A 147 8.53 4.00 9.01
N GLU A 148 8.18 3.61 7.79
CA GLU A 148 7.08 4.19 7.03
C GLU A 148 5.71 3.97 7.69
N SER A 149 5.46 2.81 8.29
CA SER A 149 4.24 2.55 9.06
C SER A 149 4.15 3.46 10.29
N LEU A 150 5.25 3.71 10.99
CA LEU A 150 5.30 4.66 12.11
C LEU A 150 5.04 6.09 11.64
N ILE A 151 5.65 6.51 10.52
CA ILE A 151 5.41 7.83 9.93
C ILE A 151 3.95 7.96 9.48
N SER A 152 3.37 6.92 8.88
CA SER A 152 1.97 6.89 8.47
C SER A 152 1.03 7.07 9.67
N ALA A 153 1.31 6.39 10.80
CA ALA A 153 0.54 6.55 12.03
C ALA A 153 0.67 7.97 12.61
N LEU A 154 1.88 8.54 12.62
CA LEU A 154 2.09 9.92 13.04
C LEU A 154 1.37 10.93 12.13
N ALA A 155 1.35 10.67 10.83
CA ALA A 155 0.67 11.52 9.86
C ALA A 155 -0.87 11.51 10.00
N LEU A 156 -1.48 10.54 10.70
CA LEU A 156 -2.91 10.57 11.07
C LEU A 156 -3.22 11.52 12.22
N THR A 157 -2.20 11.99 12.93
CA THR A 157 -2.35 13.01 13.97
C THR A 157 -2.25 14.42 13.38
N GLY A 158 -2.48 15.45 14.21
CA GLY A 158 -2.31 16.86 13.83
C GLY A 158 -0.91 17.22 13.29
N LEU A 159 0.10 16.36 13.52
CA LEU A 159 1.45 16.52 12.93
C LEU A 159 1.46 16.38 11.40
N GLY A 160 0.52 15.61 10.86
CA GLY A 160 0.36 15.43 9.42
C GLY A 160 -0.43 16.52 8.72
N ASP A 161 -1.19 17.35 9.44
CA ASP A 161 -2.12 18.29 8.84
C ASP A 161 -1.41 19.29 7.91
N GLY A 162 -1.98 19.47 6.72
CA GLY A 162 -1.44 20.33 5.67
C GLY A 162 -0.13 19.88 5.02
N LYS A 163 0.43 18.70 5.39
CA LYS A 163 1.71 18.19 4.86
C LYS A 163 1.65 16.72 4.41
N TRP A 164 0.66 15.96 4.84
CA TRP A 164 0.55 14.52 4.62
C TRP A 164 0.56 14.11 3.14
N TYR A 165 0.06 14.97 2.24
CA TYR A 165 0.06 14.71 0.80
C TYR A 165 1.47 14.69 0.18
N TYR A 166 2.50 15.17 0.88
CA TYR A 166 3.90 15.01 0.49
C TYR A 166 4.56 13.76 1.07
N ILE A 167 3.85 12.99 1.90
CA ILE A 167 4.38 11.82 2.61
C ILE A 167 3.77 10.56 2.01
N PRO A 168 4.47 9.84 1.10
CA PRO A 168 3.89 8.71 0.34
C PRO A 168 3.32 7.59 1.20
N CYS A 169 3.95 7.27 2.33
CA CYS A 169 3.47 6.22 3.23
C CYS A 169 2.17 6.59 3.96
N ALA A 170 1.83 7.88 4.04
CA ALA A 170 0.60 8.35 4.67
C ALA A 170 -0.60 8.36 3.71
N TRP A 171 -0.39 8.28 2.39
CA TRP A 171 -1.48 8.48 1.42
C TRP A 171 -2.63 7.50 1.62
N SER A 172 -2.36 6.19 1.75
CA SER A 172 -3.41 5.19 1.90
C SER A 172 -4.29 5.44 3.13
N ALA A 173 -3.69 5.73 4.29
CA ALA A 173 -4.41 5.98 5.53
C ALA A 173 -5.19 7.30 5.49
N ARG A 174 -4.53 8.39 5.12
CA ARG A 174 -5.14 9.73 5.09
C ARG A 174 -6.20 9.90 4.00
N LEU A 175 -6.04 9.27 2.84
CA LEU A 175 -7.09 9.28 1.81
C LEU A 175 -8.38 8.62 2.31
N CYS A 176 -8.26 7.53 3.05
CA CYS A 176 -9.42 6.87 3.65
C CYS A 176 -10.04 7.68 4.79
N ASP A 177 -9.22 8.28 5.65
CA ASP A 177 -9.67 9.17 6.71
C ASP A 177 -10.47 10.37 6.13
N ASN A 178 -9.91 11.05 5.13
CA ASN A 178 -10.60 12.14 4.43
C ASN A 178 -11.87 11.69 3.70
N LEU A 179 -11.91 10.47 3.17
CA LEU A 179 -13.11 9.90 2.55
C LEU A 179 -14.24 9.74 3.58
N VAL A 180 -13.94 9.18 4.77
CA VAL A 180 -14.92 9.01 5.84
C VAL A 180 -15.35 10.39 6.38
N PHE A 181 -14.42 11.29 6.59
CA PHE A 181 -14.71 12.66 7.00
C PHE A 181 -15.68 13.38 6.04
N THR A 182 -15.42 13.30 4.74
CA THR A 182 -16.26 13.90 3.69
C THR A 182 -17.67 13.29 3.65
N TRP A 183 -17.75 11.98 3.88
CA TRP A 183 -19.04 11.30 3.94
C TRP A 183 -19.88 11.74 5.13
N LEU A 184 -19.24 11.95 6.29
CA LEU A 184 -19.91 12.43 7.50
C LEU A 184 -20.27 13.92 7.41
N ASN A 185 -19.51 14.71 6.65
CA ASN A 185 -19.64 16.16 6.55
C ASN A 185 -19.76 16.61 5.08
N PRO A 186 -20.84 16.24 4.37
CA PRO A 186 -20.94 16.48 2.92
C PRO A 186 -20.99 17.95 2.53
N SER A 187 -21.29 18.86 3.46
CA SER A 187 -21.27 20.30 3.24
C SER A 187 -19.86 20.93 3.32
N MET A 188 -18.87 20.18 3.83
CA MET A 188 -17.49 20.67 3.93
C MET A 188 -16.67 20.26 2.68
N ALA A 189 -16.27 21.26 1.88
CA ALA A 189 -15.44 21.04 0.69
C ALA A 189 -14.00 20.61 1.02
N LEU A 190 -13.51 20.89 2.21
CA LEU A 190 -12.12 20.71 2.62
C LEU A 190 -11.58 19.30 2.39
N GLY A 191 -12.34 18.28 2.72
CA GLY A 191 -11.91 16.88 2.54
C GLY A 191 -11.75 16.49 1.08
N TYR A 192 -12.60 16.98 0.18
CA TYR A 192 -12.47 16.76 -1.26
C TYR A 192 -11.25 17.45 -1.84
N GLU A 193 -10.97 18.68 -1.41
CA GLU A 193 -9.78 19.43 -1.86
C GLU A 193 -8.50 18.72 -1.44
N GLU A 194 -8.41 18.22 -0.22
CA GLU A 194 -7.25 17.48 0.27
C GLU A 194 -7.05 16.15 -0.49
N ILE A 195 -8.13 15.42 -0.79
CA ILE A 195 -8.07 14.20 -1.62
C ILE A 195 -7.54 14.56 -3.02
N HIS A 196 -8.06 15.60 -3.67
CA HIS A 196 -7.61 16.01 -5.01
C HIS A 196 -6.13 16.42 -5.02
N LYS A 197 -5.70 17.24 -4.06
CA LYS A 197 -4.28 17.62 -3.91
C LYS A 197 -3.38 16.39 -3.80
N CYS A 198 -3.74 15.46 -2.90
CA CYS A 198 -2.99 14.23 -2.71
C CYS A 198 -2.93 13.40 -3.99
N LEU A 199 -4.04 13.19 -4.70
CA LEU A 199 -4.06 12.38 -5.91
C LEU A 199 -3.16 12.97 -7.02
N ILE A 200 -3.11 14.30 -7.16
CA ILE A 200 -2.21 14.96 -8.11
C ILE A 200 -0.74 14.71 -7.73
N VAL A 201 -0.38 14.98 -6.47
CA VAL A 201 0.99 14.78 -5.98
C VAL A 201 1.39 13.31 -6.09
N ALA A 202 0.50 12.40 -5.69
CA ALA A 202 0.72 10.96 -5.76
C ALA A 202 0.92 10.48 -7.20
N ALA A 203 0.12 10.96 -8.16
CA ALA A 203 0.28 10.61 -9.57
C ALA A 203 1.64 11.07 -10.10
N CYS A 204 2.01 12.33 -9.89
CA CYS A 204 3.30 12.87 -10.32
C CYS A 204 4.49 12.11 -9.71
N ALA A 205 4.46 11.89 -8.39
CA ALA A 205 5.53 11.18 -7.68
C ALA A 205 5.63 9.72 -8.12
N THR A 206 4.49 9.04 -8.31
CA THR A 206 4.45 7.63 -8.73
C THR A 206 5.00 7.46 -10.15
N VAL A 207 4.61 8.33 -11.08
CA VAL A 207 5.15 8.30 -12.46
C VAL A 207 6.65 8.57 -12.46
N ALA A 208 7.11 9.57 -11.73
CA ALA A 208 8.54 9.87 -11.60
C ALA A 208 9.32 8.68 -11.01
N ALA A 209 8.83 8.10 -9.91
CA ALA A 209 9.46 6.94 -9.28
C ALA A 209 9.50 5.73 -10.22
N PHE A 210 8.43 5.47 -10.97
CA PHE A 210 8.38 4.37 -11.93
C PHE A 210 9.41 4.56 -13.04
N ILE A 211 9.48 5.75 -13.63
CA ILE A 211 10.46 6.07 -14.69
C ILE A 211 11.88 5.90 -14.16
N LEU A 212 12.19 6.46 -12.99
CA LEU A 212 13.52 6.39 -12.38
C LEU A 212 13.90 4.93 -12.05
N SER A 213 12.97 4.15 -11.52
CA SER A 213 13.21 2.73 -11.21
C SER A 213 13.46 1.89 -12.46
N LEU A 214 12.77 2.18 -13.57
CA LEU A 214 13.03 1.53 -14.85
C LEU A 214 14.41 1.86 -15.42
N PHE A 215 14.83 3.13 -15.36
CA PHE A 215 16.17 3.54 -15.79
C PHE A 215 17.24 2.87 -14.95
N TRP A 216 17.08 2.88 -13.63
CA TRP A 216 18.00 2.18 -12.73
C TRP A 216 18.09 0.68 -13.06
N PHE A 217 16.94 -0.01 -13.22
CA PHE A 217 16.93 -1.45 -13.45
C PHE A 217 17.57 -1.85 -14.80
N LYS A 218 17.53 -0.99 -15.81
CA LYS A 218 18.23 -1.23 -17.09
C LYS A 218 19.75 -1.36 -16.93
N SER A 219 20.34 -0.60 -16.00
CA SER A 219 21.80 -0.58 -15.71
C SER A 219 22.21 -1.51 -14.57
N TRP A 220 21.23 -2.08 -13.83
CA TRP A 220 21.53 -2.94 -12.69
C TRP A 220 22.09 -4.29 -13.14
N ASP A 221 23.16 -4.77 -12.49
CA ASP A 221 23.92 -5.98 -12.81
C ASP A 221 23.52 -7.22 -11.95
N GLY A 222 22.50 -7.10 -11.10
CA GLY A 222 22.03 -8.18 -10.22
C GLY A 222 22.75 -8.26 -8.88
N ARG A 223 23.70 -7.38 -8.59
CA ARG A 223 24.39 -7.35 -7.29
C ARG A 223 23.63 -6.54 -6.26
N GLN A 224 23.54 -7.07 -5.04
CA GLN A 224 23.06 -6.32 -3.89
C GLN A 224 24.21 -5.55 -3.23
N SER A 225 23.90 -4.46 -2.54
CA SER A 225 24.92 -3.57 -1.96
C SER A 225 25.73 -4.17 -0.79
N TYR A 226 25.45 -5.40 -0.41
CA TYR A 226 26.15 -6.14 0.65
C TYR A 226 27.09 -7.23 0.11
N GLU A 227 27.15 -7.41 -1.20
CA GLU A 227 28.08 -8.28 -1.92
C GLU A 227 29.19 -7.45 -2.57
#